data_efcbb129b2951b2a2ea105e530781929
#
_entry.id   efcbb129b2951b2a2ea105e530781929
#
_cell.length_a   1.000
_cell.length_b   1.000
_cell.length_c   1.000
_cell.angle_alpha   90.00
_cell.angle_beta   90.00
_cell.angle_gamma   90.00
#
_symmetry.space_group_name_H-M   'P 1'
#
loop_
_entity.id
_entity.type
_entity.pdbx_description
1 polymer ?
#
loop_
_entity_poly.entity_id
_entity_poly.type
_entity_poly.pdbx_seq_one_letter_code
_entity_poly.pdbx_strand_id
1 'polypeptide(L)'
;MAFLQLNIRGRLILGFSVLCILLAGVVGTTIIKVHSVSEATDRTVSLRVPTAMTASDLVVGIYASLASLRGWLITGNDIFKAERAGLWKDIQTHGAEMDSLSSRWTVEQNRQDWKQAKPLLDELRNAQDKAEAISHTIDEQPAAKILATEAAPLASLMLQKATSIINEEGNIASTDSRKSLLIDEPSVRSP
;
A
#
# COMPACT_ATOMS: atom_id res chain seq x y z
N MET A 1 8.97 60.56 1.04
CA MET A 1 10.27 60.60 0.36
C MET A 1 11.44 60.71 1.36
N ALA A 2 11.56 59.78 2.31
CA ALA A 2 12.59 59.80 3.39
C ALA A 2 13.90 59.04 3.04
N PHE A 3 13.99 58.42 1.90
CA PHE A 3 15.14 57.59 1.50
C PHE A 3 16.35 58.34 0.93
N LEU A 4 16.27 59.67 0.79
CA LEU A 4 17.30 60.48 0.08
C LEU A 4 18.35 61.12 0.99
N GLN A 5 18.23 61.01 2.32
CA GLN A 5 19.21 61.60 3.27
C GLN A 5 20.11 60.60 4.00
N LEU A 6 20.10 59.33 3.60
CA LEU A 6 21.02 58.34 4.18
C LEU A 6 22.45 58.56 3.64
N ASN A 7 23.42 58.68 4.53
CA ASN A 7 24.83 58.66 4.20
C ASN A 7 25.18 57.41 3.37
N ILE A 8 26.20 57.44 2.56
CA ILE A 8 26.66 56.36 1.68
C ILE A 8 26.75 55.04 2.47
N ARG A 9 27.25 55.08 3.71
CA ARG A 9 27.26 53.91 4.65
C ARG A 9 25.87 53.34 4.94
N GLY A 10 24.90 54.19 5.20
CA GLY A 10 23.50 53.78 5.48
C GLY A 10 22.82 53.08 4.30
N ARG A 11 23.07 53.59 3.09
CA ARG A 11 22.53 52.99 1.83
C ARG A 11 23.12 51.59 1.60
N LEU A 12 24.40 51.43 1.85
CA LEU A 12 25.13 50.18 1.66
C LEU A 12 24.67 49.13 2.70
N ILE A 13 24.53 49.51 3.99
CA ILE A 13 24.02 48.67 5.04
C ILE A 13 22.57 48.24 4.72
N LEU A 14 21.72 49.16 4.30
CA LEU A 14 20.32 48.90 3.98
C LEU A 14 20.18 47.91 2.80
N GLY A 15 20.95 48.14 1.72
CA GLY A 15 20.99 47.25 0.57
C GLY A 15 21.45 45.86 0.91
N PHE A 16 22.52 45.75 1.70
CA PHE A 16 23.04 44.46 2.18
C PHE A 16 22.06 43.74 3.12
N SER A 17 21.40 44.47 4.03
CA SER A 17 20.39 43.92 4.93
C SER A 17 19.20 43.36 4.17
N VAL A 18 18.69 44.06 3.14
CA VAL A 18 17.60 43.54 2.29
C VAL A 18 18.02 42.25 1.60
N LEU A 19 19.24 42.20 1.07
CA LEU A 19 19.76 41.02 0.38
C LEU A 19 19.91 39.84 1.38
N CYS A 20 20.39 40.09 2.58
CA CYS A 20 20.47 39.07 3.64
C CYS A 20 19.09 38.54 4.05
N ILE A 21 18.08 39.40 4.18
CA ILE A 21 16.72 39.01 4.50
C ILE A 21 16.11 38.14 3.38
N LEU A 22 16.31 38.53 2.13
CA LEU A 22 15.85 37.73 0.98
C LEU A 22 16.52 36.35 0.95
N LEU A 23 17.83 36.30 1.14
CA LEU A 23 18.58 35.04 1.20
C LEU A 23 18.10 34.17 2.37
N ALA A 24 17.94 34.77 3.55
CA ALA A 24 17.41 34.04 4.72
C ALA A 24 16.00 33.50 4.46
N GLY A 25 15.14 34.26 3.78
CA GLY A 25 13.81 33.83 3.36
C GLY A 25 13.83 32.65 2.39
N VAL A 26 14.71 32.71 1.38
CA VAL A 26 14.88 31.61 0.41
C VAL A 26 15.41 30.35 1.10
N VAL A 27 16.45 30.49 1.91
CA VAL A 27 17.04 29.34 2.66
C VAL A 27 16.00 28.75 3.61
N GLY A 28 15.28 29.57 4.36
CA GLY A 28 14.27 29.11 5.29
C GLY A 28 13.13 28.35 4.59
N THR A 29 12.61 28.88 3.49
CA THR A 29 11.58 28.17 2.70
C THR A 29 12.09 26.89 2.08
N THR A 30 13.34 26.85 1.61
CA THR A 30 13.97 25.64 1.06
C THR A 30 14.08 24.54 2.11
N ILE A 31 14.54 24.87 3.33
CA ILE A 31 14.68 23.89 4.43
C ILE A 31 13.32 23.29 4.78
N ILE A 32 12.27 24.13 4.90
CA ILE A 32 10.92 23.64 5.21
C ILE A 32 10.41 22.69 4.12
N LYS A 33 10.61 23.05 2.84
CA LYS A 33 10.17 22.24 1.70
C LYS A 33 10.94 20.91 1.61
N VAL A 34 12.25 20.93 1.80
CA VAL A 34 13.08 19.71 1.81
C VAL A 34 12.64 18.76 2.93
N HIS A 35 12.35 19.30 4.11
CA HIS A 35 11.87 18.46 5.22
C HIS A 35 10.53 17.80 4.91
N SER A 36 9.60 18.54 4.32
CA SER A 36 8.27 18.06 3.89
C SER A 36 8.36 16.96 2.82
N VAL A 37 9.27 17.12 1.85
CA VAL A 37 9.53 16.11 0.80
C VAL A 37 10.16 14.86 1.40
N SER A 38 11.11 15.03 2.33
CA SER A 38 11.75 13.90 3.02
C SER A 38 10.73 13.06 3.79
N GLU A 39 9.81 13.69 4.54
CA GLU A 39 8.74 12.96 5.24
C GLU A 39 7.80 12.19 4.30
N ALA A 40 7.39 12.81 3.18
CA ALA A 40 6.53 12.19 2.21
C ALA A 40 7.21 10.98 1.54
N THR A 41 8.50 11.12 1.20
CA THR A 41 9.32 10.04 0.63
C THR A 41 9.48 8.90 1.63
N ASP A 42 9.81 9.22 2.87
CA ASP A 42 9.99 8.24 3.95
C ASP A 42 8.72 7.43 4.19
N ARG A 43 7.57 8.09 4.21
CA ARG A 43 6.27 7.44 4.36
C ARG A 43 5.93 6.55 3.15
N THR A 44 6.28 6.98 1.96
CA THR A 44 6.06 6.19 0.74
C THR A 44 6.92 4.93 0.77
N VAL A 45 8.21 5.05 1.04
CA VAL A 45 9.15 3.92 1.03
C VAL A 45 8.93 2.98 2.22
N SER A 46 8.67 3.52 3.42
CA SER A 46 8.61 2.72 4.65
C SER A 46 7.22 2.18 4.98
N LEU A 47 6.17 2.65 4.30
CA LEU A 47 4.80 2.23 4.60
C LEU A 47 4.00 1.88 3.36
N ARG A 48 3.86 2.79 2.38
CA ARG A 48 2.91 2.61 1.27
C ARG A 48 3.36 1.53 0.29
N VAL A 49 4.63 1.56 -0.12
CA VAL A 49 5.19 0.54 -1.01
C VAL A 49 5.16 -0.85 -0.35
N PRO A 50 5.65 -1.05 0.89
CA PRO A 50 5.50 -2.32 1.58
C PRO A 50 4.04 -2.77 1.69
N THR A 51 3.11 -1.89 2.05
CA THR A 51 1.68 -2.23 2.12
C THR A 51 1.14 -2.75 0.78
N ALA A 52 1.45 -2.06 -0.33
CA ALA A 52 1.00 -2.47 -1.65
C ALA A 52 1.63 -3.80 -2.10
N MET A 53 2.90 -4.02 -1.78
CA MET A 53 3.59 -5.27 -2.09
C MET A 53 2.99 -6.43 -1.29
N THR A 54 2.87 -6.31 0.02
CA THR A 54 2.28 -7.35 0.89
C THR A 54 0.84 -7.66 0.50
N ALA A 55 0.03 -6.63 0.13
CA ALA A 55 -1.32 -6.84 -0.38
C ALA A 55 -1.31 -7.60 -1.72
N SER A 56 -0.37 -7.28 -2.62
CA SER A 56 -0.19 -8.00 -3.89
C SER A 56 0.19 -9.46 -3.66
N ASP A 57 1.11 -9.71 -2.72
CA ASP A 57 1.56 -11.07 -2.39
C ASP A 57 0.42 -11.90 -1.78
N LEU A 58 -0.43 -11.29 -0.96
CA LEU A 58 -1.67 -11.92 -0.49
C LEU A 58 -2.60 -12.32 -1.64
N VAL A 59 -2.82 -11.43 -2.60
CA VAL A 59 -3.64 -11.70 -3.80
C VAL A 59 -3.06 -12.87 -4.59
N VAL A 60 -1.77 -12.85 -4.86
CA VAL A 60 -1.07 -13.92 -5.58
C VAL A 60 -1.18 -15.25 -4.82
N GLY A 61 -0.94 -15.23 -3.51
CA GLY A 61 -1.04 -16.41 -2.65
C GLY A 61 -2.45 -17.00 -2.65
N ILE A 62 -3.50 -16.17 -2.58
CA ILE A 62 -4.89 -16.60 -2.65
C ILE A 62 -5.19 -17.28 -4.00
N TYR A 63 -4.80 -16.67 -5.13
CA TYR A 63 -4.99 -17.27 -6.45
C TYR A 63 -4.24 -18.59 -6.58
N ALA A 64 -3.00 -18.65 -6.13
CA ALA A 64 -2.19 -19.85 -6.17
C ALA A 64 -2.80 -20.97 -5.30
N SER A 65 -3.28 -20.65 -4.09
CA SER A 65 -3.93 -21.62 -3.22
C SER A 65 -5.20 -22.22 -3.83
N LEU A 66 -5.99 -21.39 -4.54
CA LEU A 66 -7.16 -21.85 -5.28
C LEU A 66 -6.76 -22.72 -6.50
N ALA A 67 -5.67 -22.37 -7.18
CA ALA A 67 -5.17 -23.17 -8.31
C ALA A 67 -4.69 -24.54 -7.82
N SER A 68 -3.93 -24.62 -6.74
CA SER A 68 -3.48 -25.86 -6.15
C SER A 68 -4.66 -26.71 -5.64
N LEU A 69 -5.68 -26.09 -5.02
CA LEU A 69 -6.91 -26.81 -4.63
C LEU A 69 -7.60 -27.42 -5.88
N ARG A 70 -7.77 -26.65 -6.95
CA ARG A 70 -8.34 -27.16 -8.21
C ARG A 70 -7.50 -28.30 -8.79
N GLY A 71 -6.18 -28.17 -8.74
CA GLY A 71 -5.26 -29.22 -9.16
C GLY A 71 -5.50 -30.51 -8.39
N TRP A 72 -5.66 -30.43 -7.06
CA TRP A 72 -6.02 -31.57 -6.20
C TRP A 72 -7.41 -32.12 -6.59
N LEU A 73 -8.44 -31.27 -6.68
CA LEU A 73 -9.81 -31.67 -6.99
C LEU A 73 -9.91 -32.45 -8.34
N ILE A 74 -9.08 -32.08 -9.32
CA ILE A 74 -9.10 -32.70 -10.67
C ILE A 74 -8.25 -33.96 -10.71
N THR A 75 -7.08 -33.97 -10.07
CA THR A 75 -6.06 -35.01 -10.30
C THR A 75 -5.90 -35.99 -9.14
N GLY A 76 -6.33 -35.62 -7.90
CA GLY A 76 -6.06 -36.40 -6.71
C GLY A 76 -4.57 -36.49 -6.34
N ASN A 77 -3.72 -35.63 -6.91
CA ASN A 77 -2.28 -35.68 -6.65
C ASN A 77 -1.90 -34.88 -5.41
N ASP A 78 -1.35 -35.55 -4.41
CA ASP A 78 -0.97 -34.97 -3.10
C ASP A 78 0.06 -33.83 -3.19
N ILE A 79 0.76 -33.69 -4.33
CA ILE A 79 1.66 -32.56 -4.58
C ILE A 79 0.92 -31.22 -4.43
N PHE A 80 -0.30 -31.15 -4.91
CA PHE A 80 -1.13 -29.95 -4.83
C PHE A 80 -1.59 -29.62 -3.41
N LYS A 81 -1.79 -30.62 -2.55
CA LYS A 81 -2.05 -30.42 -1.13
C LYS A 81 -0.83 -29.80 -0.42
N ALA A 82 0.36 -30.37 -0.69
CA ALA A 82 1.60 -29.86 -0.12
C ALA A 82 1.88 -28.43 -0.56
N GLU A 83 1.69 -28.12 -1.84
CA GLU A 83 1.81 -26.79 -2.40
C GLU A 83 0.83 -25.81 -1.74
N ARG A 84 -0.45 -26.17 -1.65
CA ARG A 84 -1.47 -25.36 -0.99
C ARG A 84 -1.13 -25.11 0.49
N ALA A 85 -0.63 -26.08 1.20
CA ALA A 85 -0.23 -25.91 2.59
C ALA A 85 0.94 -24.91 2.73
N GLY A 86 1.91 -24.93 1.81
CA GLY A 86 2.98 -23.95 1.73
C GLY A 86 2.44 -22.54 1.48
N LEU A 87 1.59 -22.39 0.49
CA LEU A 87 0.95 -21.10 0.12
C LEU A 87 0.16 -20.51 1.29
N TRP A 88 -0.57 -21.32 2.05
CA TRP A 88 -1.27 -20.85 3.25
C TRP A 88 -0.34 -20.37 4.36
N LYS A 89 0.84 -20.96 4.49
CA LYS A 89 1.87 -20.45 5.40
C LYS A 89 2.36 -19.07 4.99
N ASP A 90 2.57 -18.86 3.69
CA ASP A 90 2.99 -17.57 3.15
C ASP A 90 1.88 -16.51 3.31
N ILE A 91 0.63 -16.87 3.01
CA ILE A 91 -0.54 -16.01 3.23
C ILE A 91 -0.64 -15.57 4.70
N GLN A 92 -0.43 -16.49 5.65
CA GLN A 92 -0.43 -16.15 7.08
C GLN A 92 0.70 -15.18 7.45
N THR A 93 1.89 -15.37 6.87
CA THR A 93 3.04 -14.48 7.06
C THR A 93 2.73 -13.07 6.55
N HIS A 94 2.23 -12.95 5.33
CA HIS A 94 1.83 -11.67 4.75
C HIS A 94 0.65 -11.03 5.49
N GLY A 95 -0.28 -11.83 6.00
CA GLY A 95 -1.37 -11.36 6.86
C GLY A 95 -0.86 -10.72 8.16
N ALA A 96 0.13 -11.33 8.80
CA ALA A 96 0.76 -10.77 9.99
C ALA A 96 1.57 -9.50 9.68
N GLU A 97 2.23 -9.45 8.53
CA GLU A 97 2.90 -8.26 8.05
C GLU A 97 1.92 -7.11 7.77
N MET A 98 0.79 -7.41 7.13
CA MET A 98 -0.29 -6.46 6.89
C MET A 98 -0.87 -5.91 8.21
N ASP A 99 -1.02 -6.74 9.26
CA ASP A 99 -1.42 -6.28 10.60
C ASP A 99 -0.44 -5.24 11.16
N SER A 100 0.86 -5.50 11.03
CA SER A 100 1.91 -4.57 11.45
C SER A 100 1.85 -3.25 10.69
N LEU A 101 1.70 -3.30 9.36
CA LEU A 101 1.62 -2.13 8.49
C LEU A 101 0.34 -1.33 8.75
N SER A 102 -0.78 -1.99 8.96
CA SER A 102 -2.11 -1.37 9.12
C SER A 102 -2.18 -0.41 10.32
N SER A 103 -1.41 -0.65 11.36
CA SER A 103 -1.33 0.21 12.54
C SER A 103 -0.83 1.63 12.21
N ARG A 104 -0.05 1.78 11.12
CA ARG A 104 0.55 3.04 10.67
C ARG A 104 -0.21 3.69 9.50
N TRP A 105 -1.27 3.07 8.98
CA TRP A 105 -2.03 3.64 7.86
C TRP A 105 -2.75 4.91 8.27
N THR A 106 -2.75 5.87 7.36
CA THR A 106 -3.40 7.18 7.55
C THR A 106 -4.78 7.24 6.92
N VAL A 107 -5.11 6.30 6.02
CA VAL A 107 -6.41 6.19 5.35
C VAL A 107 -7.30 5.27 6.18
N GLU A 108 -8.36 5.84 6.75
CA GLU A 108 -9.28 5.08 7.61
C GLU A 108 -9.99 3.96 6.84
N GLN A 109 -10.34 4.21 5.57
CA GLN A 109 -10.98 3.21 4.73
C GLN A 109 -10.13 1.94 4.59
N ASN A 110 -8.82 2.07 4.37
CA ASN A 110 -7.91 0.93 4.26
C ASN A 110 -7.87 0.11 5.56
N ARG A 111 -7.90 0.77 6.73
CA ARG A 111 -8.00 0.06 8.02
C ARG A 111 -9.28 -0.73 8.15
N GLN A 112 -10.40 -0.14 7.74
CA GLN A 112 -11.71 -0.81 7.76
C GLN A 112 -11.75 -1.98 6.78
N ASP A 113 -11.22 -1.80 5.56
CA ASP A 113 -11.15 -2.85 4.56
C ASP A 113 -10.29 -4.02 5.03
N TRP A 114 -9.13 -3.75 5.61
CA TRP A 114 -8.29 -4.81 6.18
C TRP A 114 -8.97 -5.53 7.35
N LYS A 115 -9.62 -4.79 8.24
CA LYS A 115 -10.38 -5.38 9.35
C LYS A 115 -11.51 -6.31 8.88
N GLN A 116 -12.13 -6.00 7.74
CA GLN A 116 -13.13 -6.86 7.11
C GLN A 116 -12.50 -8.02 6.33
N ALA A 117 -11.38 -7.79 5.67
CA ALA A 117 -10.70 -8.78 4.84
C ALA A 117 -10.04 -9.89 5.67
N LYS A 118 -9.45 -9.55 6.80
CA LYS A 118 -8.70 -10.50 7.63
C LYS A 118 -9.50 -11.74 8.04
N PRO A 119 -10.73 -11.64 8.62
CA PRO A 119 -11.51 -12.82 8.95
C PRO A 119 -11.89 -13.67 7.73
N LEU A 120 -12.02 -13.04 6.54
CA LEU A 120 -12.33 -13.76 5.31
C LEU A 120 -11.18 -14.69 4.86
N LEU A 121 -9.93 -14.43 5.27
CA LEU A 121 -8.81 -15.35 5.03
C LEU A 121 -9.04 -16.69 5.78
N ASP A 122 -9.46 -16.63 7.02
CA ASP A 122 -9.72 -17.82 7.82
C ASP A 122 -10.95 -18.58 7.30
N GLU A 123 -11.99 -17.85 6.89
CA GLU A 123 -13.18 -18.44 6.28
C GLU A 123 -12.85 -19.12 4.95
N LEU A 124 -12.04 -18.46 4.10
CA LEU A 124 -11.58 -19.02 2.84
C LEU A 124 -10.75 -20.29 3.06
N ARG A 125 -9.83 -20.27 4.03
CA ARG A 125 -9.04 -21.44 4.38
C ARG A 125 -9.92 -22.61 4.82
N ASN A 126 -10.84 -22.35 5.74
CA ASN A 126 -11.78 -23.34 6.23
C ASN A 126 -12.66 -23.92 5.10
N ALA A 127 -13.10 -23.10 4.17
CA ALA A 127 -13.86 -23.56 3.01
C ALA A 127 -13.01 -24.45 2.08
N GLN A 128 -11.76 -24.06 1.84
CA GLN A 128 -10.81 -24.87 1.07
C GLN A 128 -10.49 -26.20 1.76
N ASP A 129 -10.29 -26.19 3.09
CA ASP A 129 -10.01 -27.41 3.85
C ASP A 129 -11.20 -28.39 3.81
N LYS A 130 -12.43 -27.87 3.91
CA LYS A 130 -13.65 -28.69 3.72
C LYS A 130 -13.71 -29.30 2.32
N ALA A 131 -13.45 -28.47 1.30
CA ALA A 131 -13.47 -28.96 -0.10
C ALA A 131 -12.40 -30.05 -0.32
N GLU A 132 -11.20 -29.87 0.22
CA GLU A 132 -10.12 -30.87 0.15
C GLU A 132 -10.48 -32.15 0.89
N ALA A 133 -11.10 -32.05 2.08
CA ALA A 133 -11.43 -33.20 2.92
C ALA A 133 -12.47 -34.15 2.30
N ILE A 134 -13.42 -33.63 1.51
CA ILE A 134 -14.46 -34.44 0.86
C ILE A 134 -14.13 -34.82 -0.59
N SER A 135 -13.16 -34.18 -1.19
CA SER A 135 -12.69 -34.52 -2.55
C SER A 135 -12.10 -35.94 -2.60
N HIS A 136 -12.37 -36.65 -3.68
CA HIS A 136 -11.98 -38.06 -3.88
C HIS A 136 -12.54 -39.03 -2.81
N THR A 137 -13.60 -38.62 -2.12
CA THR A 137 -14.41 -39.49 -1.24
C THR A 137 -15.76 -39.78 -1.88
N ILE A 138 -16.59 -40.61 -1.21
CA ILE A 138 -17.96 -40.90 -1.66
C ILE A 138 -18.82 -39.64 -1.75
N ASP A 139 -18.42 -38.58 -1.02
CA ASP A 139 -19.13 -37.29 -0.96
C ASP A 139 -18.53 -36.22 -1.88
N GLU A 140 -17.82 -36.62 -2.95
CA GLU A 140 -17.13 -35.70 -3.88
C GLU A 140 -18.05 -34.61 -4.51
N GLN A 141 -19.30 -34.95 -4.73
CA GLN A 141 -20.31 -33.99 -5.23
C GLN A 141 -20.46 -32.76 -4.31
N PRO A 142 -20.53 -32.92 -2.99
CA PRO A 142 -20.52 -31.80 -2.05
C PRO A 142 -19.27 -30.94 -2.10
N ALA A 143 -18.08 -31.51 -2.40
CA ALA A 143 -16.85 -30.73 -2.47
C ALA A 143 -16.88 -29.64 -3.56
N ALA A 144 -17.34 -30.01 -4.75
CA ALA A 144 -17.50 -29.07 -5.86
C ALA A 144 -18.52 -27.97 -5.50
N LYS A 145 -19.60 -28.33 -4.82
CA LYS A 145 -20.62 -27.38 -4.34
C LYS A 145 -20.03 -26.39 -3.33
N ILE A 146 -19.30 -26.85 -2.32
CA ILE A 146 -18.64 -25.98 -1.33
C ILE A 146 -17.64 -25.04 -2.00
N LEU A 147 -16.83 -25.56 -2.94
CA LEU A 147 -15.91 -24.71 -3.70
C LEU A 147 -16.62 -23.58 -4.41
N ALA A 148 -17.72 -23.88 -5.10
CA ALA A 148 -18.47 -22.90 -5.88
C ALA A 148 -19.27 -21.93 -4.99
N THR A 149 -19.90 -22.43 -3.91
CA THR A 149 -20.84 -21.63 -3.11
C THR A 149 -20.20 -20.92 -1.91
N GLU A 150 -19.09 -21.41 -1.39
CA GLU A 150 -18.43 -20.86 -0.21
C GLU A 150 -17.03 -20.28 -0.55
N ALA A 151 -16.11 -21.10 -1.08
CA ALA A 151 -14.73 -20.67 -1.24
C ALA A 151 -14.55 -19.63 -2.34
N ALA A 152 -15.20 -19.77 -3.48
CA ALA A 152 -15.04 -18.84 -4.60
C ALA A 152 -15.59 -17.44 -4.31
N PRO A 153 -16.78 -17.27 -3.70
CA PRO A 153 -17.26 -15.95 -3.28
C PRO A 153 -16.37 -15.27 -2.24
N LEU A 154 -15.86 -16.02 -1.24
CA LEU A 154 -14.95 -15.49 -0.24
C LEU A 154 -13.63 -15.01 -0.87
N ALA A 155 -13.06 -15.82 -1.77
CA ALA A 155 -11.87 -15.42 -2.51
C ALA A 155 -12.11 -14.14 -3.33
N SER A 156 -13.25 -14.04 -4.03
CA SER A 156 -13.60 -12.85 -4.81
C SER A 156 -13.68 -11.60 -3.92
N LEU A 157 -14.31 -11.70 -2.77
CA LEU A 157 -14.43 -10.59 -1.82
C LEU A 157 -13.06 -10.18 -1.26
N MET A 158 -12.22 -11.15 -0.90
CA MET A 158 -10.84 -10.90 -0.46
C MET A 158 -10.03 -10.18 -1.52
N LEU A 159 -10.07 -10.67 -2.77
CA LEU A 159 -9.36 -10.08 -3.88
C LEU A 159 -9.82 -8.65 -4.16
N GLN A 160 -11.13 -8.40 -4.09
CA GLN A 160 -11.68 -7.06 -4.23
C GLN A 160 -11.14 -6.11 -3.15
N LYS A 161 -11.12 -6.53 -1.89
CA LYS A 161 -10.60 -5.72 -0.79
C LYS A 161 -9.10 -5.48 -0.90
N ALA A 162 -8.31 -6.50 -1.21
CA ALA A 162 -6.87 -6.36 -1.41
C ALA A 162 -6.55 -5.45 -2.61
N THR A 163 -7.26 -5.59 -3.72
CA THR A 163 -7.10 -4.72 -4.90
C THR A 163 -7.49 -3.27 -4.59
N SER A 164 -8.52 -3.05 -3.78
CA SER A 164 -8.90 -1.69 -3.33
C SER A 164 -7.76 -1.04 -2.54
N ILE A 165 -7.14 -1.77 -1.61
CA ILE A 165 -5.99 -1.29 -0.84
C ILE A 165 -4.79 -0.96 -1.76
N ILE A 166 -4.47 -1.85 -2.71
CA ILE A 166 -3.37 -1.64 -3.66
C ILE A 166 -3.61 -0.35 -4.47
N ASN A 167 -4.81 -0.18 -5.01
CA ASN A 167 -5.16 0.98 -5.83
C ASN A 167 -5.12 2.28 -5.02
N GLU A 168 -5.66 2.27 -3.81
CA GLU A 168 -5.67 3.46 -2.94
C GLU A 168 -4.25 3.87 -2.56
N GLU A 169 -3.42 2.94 -2.09
CA GLU A 169 -2.03 3.22 -1.72
C GLU A 169 -1.19 3.63 -2.94
N GLY A 170 -1.42 3.01 -4.11
CA GLY A 170 -0.79 3.39 -5.37
C GLY A 170 -1.16 4.81 -5.81
N ASN A 171 -2.44 5.19 -5.71
CA ASN A 171 -2.92 6.53 -6.02
C ASN A 171 -2.32 7.58 -5.08
N ILE A 172 -2.28 7.28 -3.78
CA ILE A 172 -1.69 8.17 -2.78
C ILE A 172 -0.19 8.35 -3.05
N ALA A 173 0.54 7.26 -3.30
CA ALA A 173 1.97 7.31 -3.62
C ALA A 173 2.24 8.16 -4.89
N SER A 174 1.41 8.01 -5.94
CA SER A 174 1.52 8.79 -7.17
C SER A 174 1.21 10.29 -6.94
N THR A 175 0.23 10.58 -6.09
CA THR A 175 -0.14 11.95 -5.73
C THR A 175 0.94 12.64 -4.91
N ASP A 176 1.54 11.93 -3.95
CA ASP A 176 2.65 12.45 -3.15
C ASP A 176 3.90 12.68 -4.01
N SER A 177 4.17 11.77 -4.96
CA SER A 177 5.27 11.94 -5.92
C SER A 177 5.05 13.16 -6.82
N ARG A 178 3.82 13.38 -7.32
CA ARG A 178 3.47 14.59 -8.10
C ARG A 178 3.59 15.86 -7.27
N LYS A 179 3.13 15.85 -6.03
CA LYS A 179 3.29 17.01 -5.14
C LYS A 179 4.76 17.35 -4.91
N SER A 180 5.62 16.36 -4.74
CA SER A 180 7.05 16.58 -4.59
C SER A 180 7.68 17.19 -5.84
N LEU A 181 7.27 16.77 -7.03
CA LEU A 181 7.73 17.31 -8.31
C LEU A 181 7.24 18.76 -8.56
N LEU A 182 5.98 19.08 -8.18
CA LEU A 182 5.42 20.43 -8.32
C LEU A 182 6.03 21.43 -7.34
N ILE A 183 6.64 20.96 -6.25
CA ILE A 183 7.37 21.80 -5.31
C ILE A 183 8.73 22.21 -5.91
N ASP A 184 9.25 21.45 -6.88
CA ASP A 184 10.58 21.65 -7.49
C ASP A 184 10.54 22.49 -8.79
N GLU A 185 9.36 22.94 -9.26
CA GLU A 185 9.33 23.95 -10.36
C GLU A 185 9.68 25.33 -9.80
N PRO A 186 10.86 25.87 -10.15
CA PRO A 186 11.14 27.26 -9.88
C PRO A 186 10.14 28.10 -10.70
N SER A 187 9.37 28.98 -10.04
CA SER A 187 8.54 29.96 -10.71
C SER A 187 9.44 30.87 -11.51
N VAL A 188 9.81 30.48 -12.73
CA VAL A 188 10.36 31.35 -13.73
C VAL A 188 9.20 32.17 -14.25
N ARG A 189 8.85 33.22 -13.52
CA ARG A 189 8.16 34.37 -14.14
C ARG A 189 9.21 35.14 -14.91
N SER A 190 9.16 35.00 -16.21
CA SER A 190 9.80 35.93 -17.13
C SER A 190 9.22 37.34 -16.98
N PRO A 191 10.03 38.38 -17.27
CA PRO A 191 9.71 39.78 -17.07
C PRO A 191 8.57 40.28 -17.97
#